data_ab9216c0f80e84fda111e43d73f7199d
#
_entry.id   ab9216c0f80e84fda111e43d73f7199d
#
_cell.length_a   1.000
_cell.length_b   1.000
_cell.length_c   1.000
_cell.angle_alpha   90.00
_cell.angle_beta   90.00
_cell.angle_gamma   90.00
#
_symmetry.space_group_name_H-M   'P 1'
#
loop_
_entity.id
_entity.type
_entity.pdbx_description
1 polymer ?
#
loop_
_entity_poly.entity_id
_entity_poly.type
_entity_poly.pdbx_seq_one_letter_code
_entity_poly.pdbx_strand_id
1 'polypeptide(L)'
;MRMENGGVELNVEVEGPTDARLVVFLHGVSRCSRTYDFLPPEITAGRRIVRVDLRGHGHSDHAPGTYAIDRYGDDVVALLRLLDRPAVLVGHSLGGVTAWWVAQKEPELVAGAFLEDPPLYMGEPEEHEKNVAIPVFLAVRERAAAWQADGASIEAVAAQLAPAPLGPERTMGDVMTEDAIAARAEALLLMDPGVLDQAADRSTLADTDTSSPVSVPVLVLCADDSMGSAFPARHADRLSKSHPDVEIARVSGAGHGIHDEREFRAAYVRHLAAFLDRHASR
;
A
#
# COMPACT_ATOMS: atom_id res chain seq x y z
N MET A 1 -6.31 -13.69 -11.75
CA MET A 1 -6.23 -13.51 -13.23
C MET A 1 -4.90 -12.84 -13.59
N ARG A 2 -4.51 -12.88 -14.86
CA ARG A 2 -3.38 -12.09 -15.35
C ARG A 2 -3.90 -10.94 -16.19
N MET A 3 -3.26 -9.77 -16.09
CA MET A 3 -3.60 -8.57 -16.85
C MET A 3 -2.32 -7.96 -17.41
N GLU A 4 -2.29 -7.70 -18.72
CA GLU A 4 -1.15 -7.08 -19.38
C GLU A 4 -1.39 -5.57 -19.53
N ASN A 5 -0.38 -4.76 -19.21
CA ASN A 5 -0.37 -3.33 -19.46
C ASN A 5 1.04 -2.86 -19.84
N GLY A 6 1.20 -2.39 -21.08
CA GLY A 6 2.46 -1.80 -21.55
C GLY A 6 3.67 -2.72 -21.49
N GLY A 7 3.48 -4.04 -21.73
CA GLY A 7 4.53 -5.05 -21.70
C GLY A 7 4.81 -5.62 -20.29
N VAL A 8 3.98 -5.30 -19.30
CA VAL A 8 4.07 -5.83 -17.93
C VAL A 8 2.82 -6.63 -17.60
N GLU A 9 3.00 -7.91 -17.24
CA GLU A 9 1.90 -8.75 -16.80
C GLU A 9 1.72 -8.66 -15.28
N LEU A 10 0.53 -8.25 -14.84
CA LEU A 10 0.18 -8.12 -13.43
C LEU A 10 -0.60 -9.33 -12.94
N ASN A 11 -0.28 -9.78 -11.73
CA ASN A 11 -1.09 -10.75 -11.01
C ASN A 11 -2.23 -10.05 -10.27
N VAL A 12 -3.46 -10.51 -10.53
CA VAL A 12 -4.68 -9.94 -9.94
C VAL A 12 -5.54 -11.07 -9.39
N GLU A 13 -5.79 -11.03 -8.10
CA GLU A 13 -6.70 -11.93 -7.41
C GLU A 13 -8.09 -11.29 -7.34
N VAL A 14 -9.13 -12.06 -7.66
CA VAL A 14 -10.51 -11.56 -7.71
C VAL A 14 -11.42 -12.53 -6.98
N GLU A 15 -12.16 -12.03 -6.00
CA GLU A 15 -13.12 -12.78 -5.20
C GLU A 15 -14.47 -12.09 -5.14
N GLY A 16 -15.53 -12.85 -4.86
CA GLY A 16 -16.88 -12.33 -4.72
C GLY A 16 -17.67 -12.22 -6.03
N PRO A 17 -18.97 -11.88 -5.95
CA PRO A 17 -19.85 -11.82 -7.11
C PRO A 17 -19.44 -10.76 -8.12
N THR A 18 -19.61 -11.04 -9.41
CA THR A 18 -19.20 -10.14 -10.51
C THR A 18 -19.98 -8.83 -10.54
N ASP A 19 -21.21 -8.83 -10.06
CA ASP A 19 -22.11 -7.67 -10.00
C ASP A 19 -22.03 -6.88 -8.67
N ALA A 20 -21.27 -7.42 -7.69
CA ALA A 20 -21.07 -6.76 -6.42
C ALA A 20 -20.18 -5.49 -6.55
N ARG A 21 -20.22 -4.66 -5.52
CA ARG A 21 -19.40 -3.44 -5.38
C ARG A 21 -17.94 -3.76 -5.41
N LEU A 22 -17.22 -3.04 -6.22
CA LEU A 22 -15.80 -3.27 -6.48
C LEU A 22 -14.92 -2.54 -5.45
N VAL A 23 -14.02 -3.29 -4.82
CA VAL A 23 -12.99 -2.77 -3.92
C VAL A 23 -11.65 -3.32 -4.38
N VAL A 24 -10.71 -2.44 -4.70
CA VAL A 24 -9.37 -2.79 -5.17
C VAL A 24 -8.35 -2.45 -4.11
N PHE A 25 -7.58 -3.45 -3.70
CA PHE A 25 -6.53 -3.35 -2.69
C PHE A 25 -5.15 -3.24 -3.32
N LEU A 26 -4.40 -2.21 -2.93
CA LEU A 26 -3.07 -1.85 -3.43
C LEU A 26 -2.07 -1.84 -2.26
N HIS A 27 -1.12 -2.75 -2.29
CA HIS A 27 -0.15 -2.93 -1.21
C HIS A 27 0.97 -1.89 -1.20
N GLY A 28 1.73 -1.81 -0.10
CA GLY A 28 2.92 -0.97 0.04
C GLY A 28 4.17 -1.55 -0.64
N VAL A 29 5.22 -0.74 -0.77
CA VAL A 29 6.52 -1.21 -1.23
C VAL A 29 7.01 -2.37 -0.36
N SER A 30 7.68 -3.37 -0.97
CA SER A 30 8.10 -4.62 -0.31
C SER A 30 6.96 -5.46 0.31
N ARG A 31 5.74 -5.34 -0.23
CA ARG A 31 4.57 -6.17 0.07
C ARG A 31 4.09 -6.88 -1.20
N CYS A 32 3.01 -7.66 -1.07
CA CYS A 32 2.27 -8.27 -2.17
C CYS A 32 0.77 -8.35 -1.83
N SER A 33 -0.03 -8.85 -2.75
CA SER A 33 -1.49 -9.01 -2.57
C SER A 33 -1.88 -9.76 -1.30
N ARG A 34 -1.06 -10.73 -0.89
CA ARG A 34 -1.29 -11.55 0.31
C ARG A 34 -1.28 -10.79 1.64
N THR A 35 -0.76 -9.55 1.66
CA THR A 35 -0.87 -8.70 2.85
C THR A 35 -2.32 -8.46 3.26
N TYR A 36 -3.28 -8.70 2.33
CA TYR A 36 -4.72 -8.55 2.55
C TYR A 36 -5.48 -9.88 2.70
N ASP A 37 -4.80 -11.02 2.90
CA ASP A 37 -5.47 -12.32 3.13
C ASP A 37 -6.26 -12.36 4.44
N PHE A 38 -5.96 -11.47 5.38
CA PHE A 38 -6.65 -11.35 6.67
C PHE A 38 -8.05 -10.75 6.60
N LEU A 39 -8.47 -10.21 5.44
CA LEU A 39 -9.72 -9.45 5.33
C LEU A 39 -10.93 -10.22 5.85
N PRO A 40 -11.61 -9.71 6.90
CA PRO A 40 -12.73 -10.41 7.50
C PRO A 40 -14.03 -10.21 6.71
N PRO A 41 -15.09 -11.00 7.02
CA PRO A 41 -16.40 -10.89 6.34
C PRO A 41 -17.01 -9.48 6.35
N GLU A 42 -16.72 -8.65 7.36
CA GLU A 42 -17.18 -7.25 7.44
C GLU A 42 -16.70 -6.43 6.25
N ILE A 43 -15.57 -6.82 5.66
CA ILE A 43 -14.99 -6.18 4.47
C ILE A 43 -15.39 -6.91 3.19
N THR A 44 -15.41 -8.24 3.20
CA THR A 44 -15.54 -9.03 1.97
C THR A 44 -16.99 -9.35 1.60
N ALA A 45 -17.88 -9.49 2.58
CA ALA A 45 -19.25 -9.90 2.31
C ALA A 45 -20.02 -8.90 1.43
N GLY A 46 -20.60 -9.40 0.34
CA GLY A 46 -21.39 -8.60 -0.61
C GLY A 46 -20.56 -7.62 -1.45
N ARG A 47 -19.25 -7.78 -1.49
CA ARG A 47 -18.33 -6.98 -2.28
C ARG A 47 -17.52 -7.86 -3.23
N ARG A 48 -17.08 -7.29 -4.35
CA ARG A 48 -16.11 -7.90 -5.24
C ARG A 48 -14.74 -7.36 -4.85
N ILE A 49 -13.92 -8.21 -4.27
CA ILE A 49 -12.60 -7.88 -3.76
C ILE A 49 -11.57 -8.18 -4.85
N VAL A 50 -10.73 -7.22 -5.15
CA VAL A 50 -9.61 -7.34 -6.07
C VAL A 50 -8.34 -6.98 -5.33
N ARG A 51 -7.36 -7.88 -5.32
CA ARG A 51 -6.03 -7.68 -4.75
C ARG A 51 -5.01 -7.75 -5.87
N VAL A 52 -4.14 -6.75 -5.97
CA VAL A 52 -3.17 -6.62 -7.07
C VAL A 52 -1.77 -6.77 -6.52
N ASP A 53 -0.96 -7.59 -7.17
CA ASP A 53 0.48 -7.45 -7.05
C ASP A 53 0.92 -6.32 -7.98
N LEU A 54 1.42 -5.23 -7.41
CA LEU A 54 1.93 -4.11 -8.19
C LEU A 54 3.16 -4.53 -9.00
N ARG A 55 3.44 -3.87 -10.14
CA ARG A 55 4.65 -4.15 -10.94
C ARG A 55 5.89 -4.25 -10.05
N GLY A 56 6.77 -5.19 -10.34
CA GLY A 56 7.98 -5.46 -9.55
C GLY A 56 7.74 -6.15 -8.21
N HIS A 57 6.50 -6.58 -7.91
CA HIS A 57 6.14 -7.20 -6.63
C HIS A 57 5.34 -8.48 -6.84
N GLY A 58 5.39 -9.36 -5.83
CA GLY A 58 4.62 -10.60 -5.81
C GLY A 58 4.81 -11.44 -7.06
N HIS A 59 3.72 -11.88 -7.65
CA HIS A 59 3.71 -12.67 -8.89
C HIS A 59 3.55 -11.83 -10.16
N SER A 60 3.61 -10.51 -10.07
CA SER A 60 3.66 -9.61 -11.24
C SER A 60 5.06 -9.55 -11.84
N ASP A 61 5.14 -9.18 -13.11
CA ASP A 61 6.41 -9.04 -13.80
C ASP A 61 7.33 -8.01 -13.14
N HIS A 62 8.62 -8.30 -13.17
CA HIS A 62 9.66 -7.32 -12.88
C HIS A 62 9.86 -6.42 -14.10
N ALA A 63 9.87 -5.11 -13.88
CA ALA A 63 10.06 -4.09 -14.92
C ALA A 63 11.09 -3.04 -14.45
N PRO A 64 12.38 -3.41 -14.31
CA PRO A 64 13.41 -2.56 -13.75
C PRO A 64 13.46 -1.17 -14.41
N GLY A 65 13.59 -0.12 -13.57
CA GLY A 65 13.63 1.27 -14.01
C GLY A 65 12.26 1.90 -14.29
N THR A 66 11.15 1.17 -14.09
CA THR A 66 9.79 1.69 -14.33
C THR A 66 8.93 1.75 -13.06
N TYR A 67 9.54 1.87 -11.90
CA TYR A 67 8.84 1.84 -10.60
C TYR A 67 8.49 3.26 -10.10
N ALA A 68 7.98 4.10 -11.00
CA ALA A 68 7.51 5.45 -10.71
C ALA A 68 5.99 5.48 -10.52
N ILE A 69 5.49 6.48 -9.80
CA ILE A 69 4.08 6.57 -9.39
C ILE A 69 3.11 6.62 -10.56
N ASP A 70 3.48 7.28 -11.65
CA ASP A 70 2.69 7.31 -12.89
C ASP A 70 2.50 5.91 -13.48
N ARG A 71 3.53 5.07 -13.45
CA ARG A 71 3.48 3.70 -13.98
C ARG A 71 2.62 2.79 -13.12
N TYR A 72 2.72 2.91 -11.80
CA TYR A 72 1.80 2.21 -10.89
C TYR A 72 0.35 2.66 -11.09
N GLY A 73 0.14 3.97 -11.25
CA GLY A 73 -1.17 4.53 -11.54
C GLY A 73 -1.76 4.05 -12.86
N ASP A 74 -0.97 4.07 -13.95
CA ASP A 74 -1.38 3.59 -15.28
C ASP A 74 -1.82 2.12 -15.23
N ASP A 75 -1.14 1.27 -14.45
CA ASP A 75 -1.53 -0.13 -14.25
C ASP A 75 -2.90 -0.25 -13.60
N VAL A 76 -3.14 0.54 -12.54
CA VAL A 76 -4.43 0.52 -11.83
C VAL A 76 -5.54 1.06 -12.73
N VAL A 77 -5.29 2.12 -13.50
CA VAL A 77 -6.25 2.66 -14.49
C VAL A 77 -6.61 1.58 -15.52
N ALA A 78 -5.62 0.88 -16.07
CA ALA A 78 -5.86 -0.21 -17.03
C ALA A 78 -6.71 -1.32 -16.40
N LEU A 79 -6.44 -1.69 -15.15
CA LEU A 79 -7.25 -2.67 -14.40
C LEU A 79 -8.69 -2.19 -14.20
N LEU A 80 -8.90 -0.95 -13.79
CA LEU A 80 -10.25 -0.40 -13.56
C LEU A 80 -11.05 -0.35 -14.85
N ARG A 81 -10.42 0.02 -15.98
CA ARG A 81 -11.06 -0.03 -17.29
C ARG A 81 -11.42 -1.44 -17.73
N LEU A 82 -10.57 -2.43 -17.44
CA LEU A 82 -10.87 -3.84 -17.70
C LEU A 82 -12.04 -4.36 -16.86
N LEU A 83 -12.17 -3.89 -15.60
CA LEU A 83 -13.26 -4.25 -14.69
C LEU A 83 -14.58 -3.52 -15.00
N ASP A 84 -14.53 -2.48 -15.85
CA ASP A 84 -15.64 -1.73 -16.45
C ASP A 84 -16.64 -1.17 -15.42
N ARG A 85 -16.13 -0.70 -14.27
CA ARG A 85 -16.93 -0.01 -13.25
C ARG A 85 -16.06 0.75 -12.26
N PRO A 86 -16.58 1.84 -11.64
CA PRO A 86 -15.88 2.53 -10.58
C PRO A 86 -15.62 1.63 -9.37
N ALA A 87 -14.45 1.80 -8.73
CA ALA A 87 -14.05 1.03 -7.56
C ALA A 87 -13.75 1.94 -6.37
N VAL A 88 -13.91 1.42 -5.15
CA VAL A 88 -13.21 1.99 -4.01
C VAL A 88 -11.78 1.45 -4.02
N LEU A 89 -10.81 2.37 -4.03
CA LEU A 89 -9.40 2.02 -3.91
C LEU A 89 -8.98 2.02 -2.44
N VAL A 90 -8.33 0.95 -2.01
CA VAL A 90 -7.79 0.81 -0.65
C VAL A 90 -6.29 0.60 -0.80
N GLY A 91 -5.50 1.59 -0.37
CA GLY A 91 -4.05 1.56 -0.58
C GLY A 91 -3.26 1.78 0.70
N HIS A 92 -2.23 0.97 0.92
CA HIS A 92 -1.25 1.15 1.97
C HIS A 92 0.03 1.75 1.40
N SER A 93 0.59 2.77 2.05
CA SER A 93 1.91 3.32 1.69
C SER A 93 2.00 3.66 0.20
N LEU A 94 2.86 3.02 -0.59
CA LEU A 94 2.96 3.16 -2.05
C LEU A 94 1.60 2.97 -2.73
N GLY A 95 0.83 1.94 -2.34
CA GLY A 95 -0.52 1.71 -2.85
C GLY A 95 -1.47 2.86 -2.51
N GLY A 96 -1.27 3.52 -1.37
CA GLY A 96 -2.01 4.73 -0.98
C GLY A 96 -1.69 5.93 -1.89
N VAL A 97 -0.40 6.14 -2.22
CA VAL A 97 -0.01 7.19 -3.18
C VAL A 97 -0.52 6.86 -4.59
N THR A 98 -0.48 5.59 -4.98
CA THR A 98 -1.04 5.12 -6.25
C THR A 98 -2.55 5.40 -6.33
N ALA A 99 -3.31 5.07 -5.28
CA ALA A 99 -4.75 5.35 -5.21
C ALA A 99 -5.05 6.86 -5.25
N TRP A 100 -4.23 7.69 -4.59
CA TRP A 100 -4.30 9.15 -4.66
C TRP A 100 -4.09 9.65 -6.09
N TRP A 101 -3.06 9.17 -6.77
CA TRP A 101 -2.74 9.53 -8.15
C TRP A 101 -3.90 9.18 -9.10
N VAL A 102 -4.46 7.96 -8.99
CA VAL A 102 -5.59 7.52 -9.82
C VAL A 102 -6.85 8.36 -9.55
N ALA A 103 -7.13 8.67 -8.28
CA ALA A 103 -8.27 9.50 -7.88
C ALA A 103 -8.20 10.93 -8.45
N GLN A 104 -7.00 11.45 -8.67
CA GLN A 104 -6.80 12.75 -9.33
C GLN A 104 -6.91 12.69 -10.85
N LYS A 105 -6.35 11.64 -11.47
CA LYS A 105 -6.23 11.55 -12.94
C LYS A 105 -7.47 11.00 -13.61
N GLU A 106 -8.16 10.06 -12.98
CA GLU A 106 -9.30 9.31 -13.54
C GLU A 106 -10.44 9.21 -12.49
N PRO A 107 -10.94 10.34 -11.98
CA PRO A 107 -11.92 10.34 -10.89
C PRO A 107 -13.21 9.58 -11.24
N GLU A 108 -13.58 9.46 -12.50
CA GLU A 108 -14.75 8.70 -12.95
C GLU A 108 -14.62 7.18 -12.76
N LEU A 109 -13.39 6.68 -12.62
CA LEU A 109 -13.11 5.28 -12.31
C LEU A 109 -13.06 4.98 -10.80
N VAL A 110 -13.16 6.03 -9.94
CA VAL A 110 -12.94 5.91 -8.50
C VAL A 110 -14.20 6.32 -7.73
N ALA A 111 -14.79 5.38 -7.01
CA ALA A 111 -15.94 5.64 -6.13
C ALA A 111 -15.53 6.26 -4.77
N GLY A 112 -14.26 6.12 -4.39
CA GLY A 112 -13.63 6.65 -3.19
C GLY A 112 -12.26 6.04 -2.98
N ALA A 113 -11.42 6.66 -2.13
CA ALA A 113 -10.08 6.19 -1.82
C ALA A 113 -9.83 6.16 -0.29
N PHE A 114 -9.48 4.99 0.22
CA PHE A 114 -9.04 4.77 1.60
C PHE A 114 -7.52 4.57 1.60
N LEU A 115 -6.79 5.50 2.19
CA LEU A 115 -5.34 5.59 2.13
C LEU A 115 -4.75 5.34 3.52
N GLU A 116 -4.06 4.22 3.71
CA GLU A 116 -3.37 3.90 4.94
C GLU A 116 -1.95 4.44 4.90
N ASP A 117 -1.69 5.42 5.73
CA ASP A 117 -0.40 6.06 5.99
C ASP A 117 0.44 6.36 4.72
N PRO A 118 -0.15 7.07 3.71
CA PRO A 118 0.46 7.27 2.41
C PRO A 118 1.60 8.31 2.48
N PRO A 119 2.81 8.05 1.95
CA PRO A 119 3.93 9.00 1.93
C PRO A 119 3.76 10.10 0.86
N LEU A 120 2.62 10.83 0.85
CA LEU A 120 2.25 11.79 -0.20
C LEU A 120 3.27 12.90 -0.45
N TYR A 121 4.01 13.30 0.58
CA TYR A 121 4.99 14.38 0.50
C TYR A 121 6.44 13.91 0.46
N MET A 122 6.69 12.60 0.60
CA MET A 122 8.06 12.06 0.64
C MET A 122 8.79 12.12 -0.72
N GLY A 123 8.09 12.42 -1.80
CA GLY A 123 8.67 12.73 -3.11
C GLY A 123 9.29 14.13 -3.18
N GLU A 124 8.97 15.05 -2.26
CA GLU A 124 9.56 16.38 -2.21
C GLU A 124 11.02 16.32 -1.69
N PRO A 125 11.95 17.06 -2.28
CA PRO A 125 13.38 17.00 -1.89
C PRO A 125 13.61 17.20 -0.39
N GLU A 126 12.99 18.21 0.21
CA GLU A 126 13.16 18.54 1.63
C GLU A 126 12.61 17.48 2.59
N GLU A 127 11.52 16.79 2.22
CA GLU A 127 10.95 15.71 3.01
C GLU A 127 11.74 14.40 2.81
N HIS A 128 12.23 14.18 1.59
CA HIS A 128 13.06 13.03 1.29
C HIS A 128 14.39 13.06 2.05
N GLU A 129 15.07 14.22 2.15
CA GLU A 129 16.29 14.39 2.93
C GLU A 129 16.13 14.03 4.41
N LYS A 130 14.91 14.16 4.95
CA LYS A 130 14.56 13.82 6.34
C LYS A 130 14.06 12.38 6.50
N ASN A 131 14.00 11.63 5.40
CA ASN A 131 13.40 10.30 5.40
C ASN A 131 14.31 9.26 6.06
N VAL A 132 14.01 8.91 7.30
CA VAL A 132 14.75 7.92 8.08
C VAL A 132 14.56 6.47 7.58
N ALA A 133 13.63 6.22 6.67
CA ALA A 133 13.41 4.90 6.10
C ALA A 133 14.41 4.53 4.99
N ILE A 134 15.14 5.48 4.41
CA ILE A 134 16.08 5.21 3.30
C ILE A 134 17.12 4.14 3.67
N PRO A 135 17.84 4.21 4.81
CA PRO A 135 18.78 3.15 5.20
C PRO A 135 18.10 1.79 5.40
N VAL A 136 16.84 1.80 5.85
CA VAL A 136 16.04 0.57 6.01
C VAL A 136 15.71 -0.04 4.65
N PHE A 137 15.33 0.76 3.66
CA PHE A 137 15.07 0.28 2.29
C PHE A 137 16.31 -0.40 1.70
N LEU A 138 17.49 0.23 1.82
CA LEU A 138 18.74 -0.32 1.32
C LEU A 138 19.12 -1.63 2.03
N ALA A 139 18.97 -1.69 3.35
CA ALA A 139 19.25 -2.90 4.11
C ALA A 139 18.26 -4.05 3.77
N VAL A 140 16.97 -3.74 3.59
CA VAL A 140 15.96 -4.73 3.18
C VAL A 140 16.24 -5.21 1.76
N ARG A 141 16.63 -4.32 0.85
CA ARG A 141 17.03 -4.66 -0.52
C ARG A 141 18.17 -5.67 -0.56
N GLU A 142 19.24 -5.42 0.19
CA GLU A 142 20.39 -6.33 0.26
C GLU A 142 20.00 -7.71 0.82
N ARG A 143 19.20 -7.72 1.89
CA ARG A 143 18.75 -8.97 2.51
C ARG A 143 17.82 -9.76 1.59
N ALA A 144 16.88 -9.10 0.93
CA ALA A 144 15.97 -9.75 -0.02
C ALA A 144 16.75 -10.38 -1.17
N ALA A 145 17.69 -9.66 -1.77
CA ALA A 145 18.56 -10.18 -2.83
C ALA A 145 19.37 -11.41 -2.36
N ALA A 146 19.88 -11.40 -1.14
CA ALA A 146 20.60 -12.54 -0.57
C ALA A 146 19.67 -13.75 -0.37
N TRP A 147 18.48 -13.58 0.22
CA TRP A 147 17.52 -14.68 0.39
C TRP A 147 17.06 -15.28 -0.93
N GLN A 148 16.84 -14.43 -1.95
CA GLN A 148 16.50 -14.89 -3.30
C GLN A 148 17.64 -15.70 -3.94
N ALA A 149 18.87 -15.23 -3.82
CA ALA A 149 20.05 -15.93 -4.35
C ALA A 149 20.29 -17.29 -3.67
N ASP A 150 20.02 -17.38 -2.36
CA ASP A 150 20.16 -18.59 -1.55
C ASP A 150 18.98 -19.56 -1.71
N GLY A 151 17.91 -19.18 -2.42
CA GLY A 151 16.68 -19.98 -2.56
C GLY A 151 15.99 -20.23 -1.22
N ALA A 152 16.00 -19.22 -0.33
CA ALA A 152 15.41 -19.34 1.00
C ALA A 152 13.91 -19.63 0.95
N SER A 153 13.39 -20.42 1.89
CA SER A 153 11.94 -20.65 2.01
C SER A 153 11.24 -19.51 2.75
N ILE A 154 9.91 -19.38 2.55
CA ILE A 154 9.09 -18.38 3.25
C ILE A 154 9.24 -18.55 4.77
N GLU A 155 9.22 -19.77 5.28
CA GLU A 155 9.36 -20.08 6.72
C GLU A 155 10.72 -19.64 7.26
N ALA A 156 11.79 -19.87 6.47
CA ALA A 156 13.15 -19.48 6.86
C ALA A 156 13.30 -17.95 6.93
N VAL A 157 12.71 -17.23 5.97
CA VAL A 157 12.70 -15.75 5.97
C VAL A 157 11.82 -15.23 7.10
N ALA A 158 10.64 -15.78 7.31
CA ALA A 158 9.73 -15.38 8.40
C ALA A 158 10.38 -15.56 9.77
N ALA A 159 11.11 -16.67 9.99
CA ALA A 159 11.85 -16.93 11.23
C ALA A 159 13.00 -15.92 11.47
N GLN A 160 13.55 -15.31 10.40
CA GLN A 160 14.55 -14.26 10.52
C GLN A 160 13.92 -12.87 10.68
N LEU A 161 12.70 -12.66 10.15
CA LEU A 161 11.96 -11.40 10.30
C LEU A 161 11.37 -11.24 11.71
N ALA A 162 10.82 -12.30 12.30
CA ALA A 162 10.15 -12.22 13.59
C ALA A 162 11.01 -11.60 14.70
N PRO A 163 12.31 -11.93 14.90
CA PRO A 163 13.15 -11.30 15.89
C PRO A 163 13.74 -9.96 15.47
N ALA A 164 13.49 -9.50 14.22
CA ALA A 164 14.04 -8.23 13.74
C ALA A 164 13.48 -7.05 14.56
N PRO A 165 14.34 -6.09 14.95
CA PRO A 165 13.89 -4.92 15.70
C PRO A 165 12.84 -4.11 14.96
N LEU A 166 11.79 -3.73 15.69
CA LEU A 166 10.76 -2.80 15.25
C LEU A 166 10.56 -1.73 16.33
N GLY A 167 11.51 -0.80 16.39
CA GLY A 167 11.65 0.18 17.47
C GLY A 167 12.64 -0.27 18.58
N PRO A 168 12.76 0.52 19.67
CA PRO A 168 13.84 0.34 20.65
C PRO A 168 13.72 -0.92 21.52
N GLU A 169 12.52 -1.42 21.78
CA GLU A 169 12.27 -2.48 22.76
C GLU A 169 11.36 -3.61 22.23
N ARG A 170 10.96 -3.56 20.96
CA ARG A 170 10.04 -4.54 20.35
C ARG A 170 10.63 -5.15 19.11
N THR A 171 10.25 -6.38 18.84
CA THR A 171 10.56 -7.08 17.58
C THR A 171 9.35 -7.04 16.64
N MET A 172 9.56 -7.41 15.40
CA MET A 172 8.48 -7.57 14.43
C MET A 172 7.47 -8.64 14.89
N GLY A 173 7.92 -9.72 15.52
CA GLY A 173 7.06 -10.78 16.08
C GLY A 173 6.22 -10.35 17.28
N ASP A 174 6.66 -9.34 18.05
CA ASP A 174 5.86 -8.79 19.14
C ASP A 174 4.69 -7.95 18.62
N VAL A 175 4.88 -7.27 17.50
CA VAL A 175 3.95 -6.27 16.96
C VAL A 175 3.05 -6.85 15.87
N MET A 176 3.63 -7.52 14.90
CA MET A 176 2.90 -8.03 13.73
C MET A 176 2.23 -9.37 14.02
N THR A 177 1.18 -9.66 13.28
CA THR A 177 0.58 -11.00 13.29
C THR A 177 1.43 -11.99 12.50
N GLU A 178 1.28 -13.29 12.77
CA GLU A 178 2.04 -14.34 12.09
C GLU A 178 1.77 -14.37 10.58
N ASP A 179 0.50 -14.19 10.19
CA ASP A 179 0.11 -14.10 8.78
C ASP A 179 0.75 -12.91 8.06
N ALA A 180 0.85 -11.74 8.74
CA ALA A 180 1.52 -10.57 8.17
C ALA A 180 3.03 -10.79 8.00
N ILE A 181 3.69 -11.48 8.95
CA ILE A 181 5.12 -11.82 8.82
C ILE A 181 5.33 -12.80 7.67
N ALA A 182 4.46 -13.82 7.53
CA ALA A 182 4.55 -14.79 6.43
C ALA A 182 4.32 -14.13 5.06
N ALA A 183 3.30 -13.28 4.94
CA ALA A 183 3.05 -12.51 3.71
C ALA A 183 4.22 -11.58 3.36
N ARG A 184 4.84 -10.95 4.38
CA ARG A 184 6.04 -10.13 4.17
C ARG A 184 7.24 -10.94 3.71
N ALA A 185 7.45 -12.14 4.29
CA ALA A 185 8.53 -13.03 3.88
C ALA A 185 8.39 -13.43 2.40
N GLU A 186 7.20 -13.82 1.97
CA GLU A 186 6.92 -14.15 0.58
C GLU A 186 7.12 -12.95 -0.34
N ALA A 187 6.60 -11.76 0.04
CA ALA A 187 6.77 -10.56 -0.74
C ALA A 187 8.25 -10.22 -1.00
N LEU A 188 9.12 -10.37 0.02
CA LEU A 188 10.56 -10.12 -0.10
C LEU A 188 11.27 -11.14 -0.99
N LEU A 189 10.77 -12.37 -1.05
CA LEU A 189 11.31 -13.42 -1.93
C LEU A 189 10.90 -13.24 -3.40
N LEU A 190 9.76 -12.60 -3.65
CA LEU A 190 9.17 -12.46 -4.99
C LEU A 190 9.42 -11.09 -5.63
N MET A 191 9.70 -10.05 -4.84
CA MET A 191 9.85 -8.70 -5.39
C MET A 191 11.16 -8.53 -6.18
N ASP A 192 11.17 -7.62 -7.14
CA ASP A 192 12.41 -7.06 -7.70
C ASP A 192 13.08 -6.15 -6.65
N PRO A 193 14.31 -6.45 -6.19
CA PRO A 193 15.02 -5.57 -5.25
C PRO A 193 15.17 -4.13 -5.75
N GLY A 194 15.16 -3.89 -7.06
CA GLY A 194 15.22 -2.58 -7.69
C GLY A 194 14.07 -1.64 -7.34
N VAL A 195 12.93 -2.15 -6.86
CA VAL A 195 11.83 -1.29 -6.36
C VAL A 195 12.28 -0.48 -5.14
N LEU A 196 13.19 -1.03 -4.32
CA LEU A 196 13.73 -0.34 -3.15
C LEU A 196 14.84 0.63 -3.50
N ASP A 197 15.58 0.41 -4.59
CA ASP A 197 16.54 1.41 -5.10
C ASP A 197 15.80 2.69 -5.52
N GLN A 198 14.71 2.57 -6.31
CA GLN A 198 13.91 3.72 -6.74
C GLN A 198 13.13 4.39 -5.59
N ALA A 199 12.71 3.63 -4.57
CA ALA A 199 12.13 4.20 -3.36
C ALA A 199 13.17 4.99 -2.54
N ALA A 200 14.41 4.50 -2.48
CA ALA A 200 15.49 5.12 -1.74
C ALA A 200 16.05 6.37 -2.43
N ASP A 201 16.07 6.43 -3.76
CA ASP A 201 16.57 7.58 -4.53
C ASP A 201 15.49 8.62 -4.87
N ARG A 202 14.27 8.46 -4.34
CA ARG A 202 13.11 9.33 -4.54
C ARG A 202 12.37 9.14 -5.87
N SER A 203 12.93 8.47 -6.86
CA SER A 203 12.34 8.41 -8.22
C SER A 203 10.94 7.80 -8.25
N THR A 204 10.61 6.90 -7.32
CA THR A 204 9.26 6.34 -7.20
C THR A 204 8.18 7.40 -6.95
N LEU A 205 8.45 8.40 -6.11
CA LEU A 205 7.44 9.38 -5.64
C LEU A 205 7.69 10.80 -6.16
N ALA A 206 8.69 11.01 -7.03
CA ALA A 206 9.11 12.34 -7.47
C ALA A 206 7.97 13.18 -8.10
N ASP A 207 7.06 12.51 -8.82
CA ASP A 207 5.96 13.15 -9.54
C ASP A 207 4.60 13.04 -8.78
N THR A 208 4.63 12.83 -7.46
CA THR A 208 3.43 12.85 -6.63
C THR A 208 2.87 14.29 -6.55
N ASP A 209 1.69 14.49 -7.11
CA ASP A 209 1.00 15.77 -7.06
C ASP A 209 0.07 15.85 -5.84
N THR A 210 0.36 16.76 -4.92
CA THR A 210 -0.47 17.05 -3.74
C THR A 210 -1.16 18.42 -3.82
N SER A 211 -1.11 19.08 -4.98
CA SER A 211 -1.69 20.40 -5.22
C SER A 211 -2.98 20.38 -6.05
N SER A 212 -3.08 19.45 -6.99
CA SER A 212 -4.29 19.29 -7.82
C SER A 212 -5.47 18.76 -7.00
N PRO A 213 -6.69 19.23 -7.26
CA PRO A 213 -7.87 18.81 -6.49
C PRO A 213 -8.18 17.33 -6.67
N VAL A 214 -8.77 16.74 -5.62
CA VAL A 214 -9.38 15.41 -5.65
C VAL A 214 -10.88 15.59 -5.49
N SER A 215 -11.68 15.07 -6.42
CA SER A 215 -13.14 15.25 -6.46
C SER A 215 -13.93 14.07 -5.92
N VAL A 216 -13.25 12.98 -5.54
CA VAL A 216 -13.87 11.79 -4.96
C VAL A 216 -13.70 11.78 -3.44
N PRO A 217 -14.55 11.06 -2.69
CA PRO A 217 -14.37 10.90 -1.25
C PRO A 217 -13.01 10.23 -0.93
N VAL A 218 -12.24 10.84 -0.03
CA VAL A 218 -10.95 10.32 0.43
C VAL A 218 -10.90 10.29 1.95
N LEU A 219 -10.41 9.18 2.50
CA LEU A 219 -10.01 9.06 3.90
C LEU A 219 -8.54 8.66 4.00
N VAL A 220 -7.74 9.44 4.71
CA VAL A 220 -6.38 9.11 5.10
C VAL A 220 -6.38 8.59 6.54
N LEU A 221 -6.02 7.32 6.73
CA LEU A 221 -5.83 6.71 8.04
C LEU A 221 -4.34 6.75 8.38
N CYS A 222 -3.96 7.63 9.30
CA CYS A 222 -2.56 7.85 9.68
C CYS A 222 -2.12 6.94 10.80
N ALA A 223 -0.88 6.49 10.76
CA ALA A 223 -0.16 5.93 11.89
C ALA A 223 0.21 7.00 12.93
N ASP A 224 0.76 6.61 14.07
CA ASP A 224 1.26 7.52 15.10
C ASP A 224 2.63 8.09 14.71
N ASP A 225 2.81 9.39 14.86
CA ASP A 225 4.07 10.08 14.52
C ASP A 225 5.25 9.49 15.31
N SER A 226 5.03 9.16 16.59
CA SER A 226 6.06 8.58 17.45
C SER A 226 6.46 7.16 17.07
N MET A 227 5.63 6.50 16.24
CA MET A 227 5.83 5.13 15.75
C MET A 227 6.30 5.07 14.29
N GLY A 228 6.73 6.20 13.73
CA GLY A 228 7.31 6.27 12.38
C GLY A 228 6.28 6.36 11.26
N SER A 229 5.20 7.12 11.45
CA SER A 229 4.22 7.42 10.41
C SER A 229 4.90 8.01 9.16
N ALA A 230 4.53 7.52 7.99
CA ALA A 230 4.91 8.11 6.70
C ALA A 230 4.04 9.33 6.35
N PHE A 231 2.92 9.52 7.09
CA PHE A 231 2.05 10.69 6.97
C PHE A 231 1.87 11.38 8.34
N PRO A 232 2.92 12.04 8.85
CA PRO A 232 2.91 12.67 10.17
C PRO A 232 1.94 13.85 10.24
N ALA A 233 1.68 14.36 11.46
CA ALA A 233 0.73 15.44 11.73
C ALA A 233 0.98 16.68 10.86
N ARG A 234 2.23 17.06 10.61
CA ARG A 234 2.56 18.19 9.72
C ARG A 234 2.08 18.00 8.28
N HIS A 235 2.07 16.76 7.77
CA HIS A 235 1.52 16.42 6.46
C HIS A 235 0.00 16.44 6.48
N ALA A 236 -0.62 15.96 7.56
CA ALA A 236 -2.06 16.02 7.77
C ALA A 236 -2.56 17.48 7.79
N ASP A 237 -1.88 18.36 8.55
CA ASP A 237 -2.18 19.80 8.60
C ASP A 237 -2.02 20.49 7.24
N ARG A 238 -1.03 20.07 6.47
CA ARG A 238 -0.80 20.58 5.11
C ARG A 238 -1.90 20.13 4.15
N LEU A 239 -2.25 18.86 4.18
CA LEU A 239 -3.30 18.29 3.32
C LEU A 239 -4.67 18.88 3.64
N SER A 240 -5.03 19.03 4.91
CA SER A 240 -6.30 19.64 5.33
C SER A 240 -6.47 21.07 4.86
N LYS A 241 -5.39 21.84 4.68
CA LYS A 241 -5.45 23.21 4.16
C LYS A 241 -5.67 23.25 2.65
N SER A 242 -5.05 22.34 1.91
CA SER A 242 -5.19 22.27 0.44
C SER A 242 -6.42 21.48 -0.01
N HIS A 243 -6.84 20.47 0.79
CA HIS A 243 -7.93 19.56 0.50
C HIS A 243 -8.85 19.41 1.73
N PRO A 244 -9.69 20.44 2.03
CA PRO A 244 -10.51 20.45 3.25
C PRO A 244 -11.57 19.34 3.30
N ASP A 245 -11.93 18.75 2.15
CA ASP A 245 -12.92 17.68 2.05
C ASP A 245 -12.32 16.28 2.28
N VAL A 246 -10.99 16.15 2.41
CA VAL A 246 -10.32 14.89 2.73
C VAL A 246 -10.49 14.59 4.21
N GLU A 247 -11.09 13.44 4.52
CA GLU A 247 -11.18 12.95 5.90
C GLU A 247 -9.80 12.47 6.36
N ILE A 248 -9.36 12.86 7.57
CA ILE A 248 -8.12 12.38 8.17
C ILE A 248 -8.42 11.79 9.54
N ALA A 249 -8.03 10.55 9.75
CA ALA A 249 -8.11 9.86 11.04
C ALA A 249 -6.73 9.33 11.44
N ARG A 250 -6.46 9.21 12.73
CA ARG A 250 -5.19 8.71 13.27
C ARG A 250 -5.42 7.58 14.26
N VAL A 251 -4.58 6.54 14.16
CA VAL A 251 -4.55 5.43 15.11
C VAL A 251 -3.35 5.63 16.02
N SER A 252 -3.60 6.14 17.24
CA SER A 252 -2.55 6.39 18.22
C SER A 252 -1.86 5.09 18.64
N GLY A 253 -0.53 5.11 18.69
CA GLY A 253 0.31 3.97 19.01
C GLY A 253 0.62 3.02 17.86
N ALA A 254 -0.10 3.11 16.74
CA ALA A 254 0.13 2.26 15.57
C ALA A 254 1.34 2.72 14.76
N GLY A 255 2.11 1.78 14.24
CA GLY A 255 3.16 2.03 13.25
C GLY A 255 2.61 2.09 11.83
N HIS A 256 3.53 2.27 10.87
CA HIS A 256 3.24 2.49 9.45
C HIS A 256 2.31 1.44 8.78
N GLY A 257 2.36 0.19 9.21
CA GLY A 257 1.49 -0.88 8.70
C GLY A 257 0.39 -1.22 9.71
N ILE A 258 -0.61 -0.35 9.89
CA ILE A 258 -1.67 -0.48 10.90
C ILE A 258 -2.39 -1.83 10.78
N HIS A 259 -2.67 -2.27 9.54
CA HIS A 259 -3.35 -3.55 9.25
C HIS A 259 -2.51 -4.78 9.59
N ASP A 260 -1.19 -4.67 9.62
CA ASP A 260 -0.27 -5.76 9.97
C ASP A 260 -0.17 -5.96 11.48
N GLU A 261 -0.47 -4.92 12.28
CA GLU A 261 -0.24 -4.92 13.72
C GLU A 261 -1.38 -5.58 14.48
N ARG A 262 -1.02 -6.54 15.32
CA ARG A 262 -1.94 -7.35 16.15
C ARG A 262 -2.90 -6.49 16.98
N GLU A 263 -2.40 -5.42 17.57
CA GLU A 263 -3.16 -4.51 18.42
C GLU A 263 -4.11 -3.61 17.62
N PHE A 264 -3.71 -3.19 16.42
CA PHE A 264 -4.38 -2.13 15.67
C PHE A 264 -5.17 -2.62 14.44
N ARG A 265 -5.01 -3.87 14.01
CA ARG A 265 -5.76 -4.46 12.88
C ARG A 265 -7.28 -4.27 13.01
N ALA A 266 -7.83 -4.45 14.21
CA ALA A 266 -9.26 -4.24 14.45
C ALA A 266 -9.68 -2.77 14.27
N ALA A 267 -8.82 -1.81 14.58
CA ALA A 267 -9.08 -0.39 14.32
C ALA A 267 -9.06 -0.10 12.81
N TYR A 268 -8.08 -0.62 12.08
CA TYR A 268 -8.03 -0.55 10.63
C TYR A 268 -9.32 -1.07 9.99
N VAL A 269 -9.75 -2.29 10.36
CA VAL A 269 -10.96 -2.91 9.83
C VAL A 269 -12.21 -2.04 10.10
N ARG A 270 -12.36 -1.48 11.31
CA ARG A 270 -13.49 -0.60 11.63
C ARG A 270 -13.51 0.66 10.77
N HIS A 271 -12.37 1.34 10.57
CA HIS A 271 -12.29 2.53 9.72
C HIS A 271 -12.59 2.20 8.27
N LEU A 272 -12.03 1.10 7.76
CA LEU A 272 -12.25 0.64 6.40
C LEU A 272 -13.72 0.25 6.17
N ALA A 273 -14.33 -0.54 7.07
CA ALA A 273 -15.73 -0.94 6.96
C ALA A 273 -16.65 0.30 6.93
N ALA A 274 -16.45 1.25 7.84
CA ALA A 274 -17.23 2.47 7.89
C ALA A 274 -17.09 3.32 6.61
N PHE A 275 -15.90 3.38 6.02
CA PHE A 275 -15.67 4.07 4.74
C PHE A 275 -16.36 3.34 3.58
N LEU A 276 -16.21 2.02 3.49
CA LEU A 276 -16.84 1.20 2.44
C LEU A 276 -18.37 1.27 2.50
N ASP A 277 -18.96 1.27 3.68
CA ASP A 277 -20.43 1.35 3.86
C ASP A 277 -20.98 2.69 3.36
N ARG A 278 -20.22 3.79 3.48
CA ARG A 278 -20.62 5.10 2.97
C ARG A 278 -20.43 5.26 1.46
N HIS A 279 -19.36 4.70 0.91
CA HIS A 279 -18.91 5.04 -0.44
C HIS A 279 -18.93 3.87 -1.43
N ALA A 280 -19.02 2.65 -0.95
CA ALA A 280 -19.24 1.49 -1.80
C ALA A 280 -20.77 1.21 -1.98
N SER A 281 -21.64 2.22 -1.98
CA SER A 281 -23.05 2.05 -2.19
C SER A 281 -23.46 2.18 -3.65
N ARG A 282 -24.05 1.11 -4.16
CA ARG A 282 -24.80 0.81 -5.41
C ARG A 282 -24.30 1.42 -6.71
#